data_61a7ab2fbad1c60d27680bdaa1ba855c
#
_entry.id   61a7ab2fbad1c60d27680bdaa1ba855c
#
_cell.length_a   1.000
_cell.length_b   1.000
_cell.length_c   1.000
_cell.angle_alpha   90.00
_cell.angle_beta   90.00
_cell.angle_gamma   90.00
#
_symmetry.space_group_name_H-M   'P 1'
#
loop_
_entity.id
_entity.type
_entity.pdbx_description
1 polymer ?
#
loop_
_entity_poly.entity_id
_entity_poly.type
_entity_poly.pdbx_seq_one_letter_code
_entity_poly.pdbx_strand_id
1 'polypeptide(L)'
;ALERVHMSFNSYRITSHGALITGADGNPDEEWLIMLQAQQAIWAERMEYALKVIARTIERNEWALRCRIIEDQGWPVYVSVKGDERDLASLRTTALALWCENGARIHSNGQNMALLPAFADKERAVRFLMRRIRDTGIEPLFLGLGDSVTDMPFLRLCHYAITPRGSQIHASWT
;
A
#
# COMPACT_ATOMS: atom_id res chain seq x y z
N ALA A 1 -1.86 -8.39 7.67
CA ALA A 1 -1.31 -7.51 8.74
C ALA A 1 -2.29 -7.44 9.92
N LEU A 2 -3.60 -7.25 9.68
CA LEU A 2 -4.62 -7.15 10.74
C LEU A 2 -4.79 -8.44 11.55
N GLU A 3 -4.53 -9.61 10.98
CA GLU A 3 -4.55 -10.90 11.68
C GLU A 3 -3.56 -11.01 12.85
N ARG A 4 -2.55 -10.13 12.87
CA ARG A 4 -1.56 -10.07 13.97
C ARG A 4 -1.98 -9.13 15.10
N VAL A 5 -3.07 -8.41 14.93
CA VAL A 5 -3.57 -7.46 15.91
C VAL A 5 -4.87 -8.02 16.47
N HIS A 6 -4.80 -8.53 17.70
CA HIS A 6 -5.98 -9.05 18.42
C HIS A 6 -6.87 -7.91 18.93
N MET A 7 -7.38 -7.09 18.00
CA MET A 7 -8.30 -5.99 18.31
C MET A 7 -9.56 -6.12 17.47
N SER A 8 -10.68 -5.88 18.11
CA SER A 8 -11.97 -5.74 17.40
C SER A 8 -12.06 -4.34 16.79
N PHE A 9 -12.33 -4.29 15.51
CA PHE A 9 -12.54 -3.03 14.79
C PHE A 9 -14.04 -2.90 14.49
N ASN A 10 -14.68 -1.89 15.04
CA ASN A 10 -16.13 -1.62 14.87
C ASN A 10 -16.38 -0.62 13.73
N SER A 11 -15.40 -0.39 12.87
CA SER A 11 -15.44 0.62 11.82
C SER A 11 -14.73 0.14 10.57
N TYR A 12 -14.51 1.06 9.65
CA TYR A 12 -13.79 0.81 8.41
C TYR A 12 -12.35 0.37 8.64
N ARG A 13 -11.86 -0.45 7.71
CA ARG A 13 -10.45 -0.86 7.63
C ARG A 13 -9.92 -0.50 6.27
N ILE A 14 -8.73 0.08 6.23
CA ILE A 14 -7.97 0.31 5.01
C ILE A 14 -6.84 -0.71 4.96
N THR A 15 -6.82 -1.55 3.93
CA THR A 15 -5.81 -2.59 3.73
C THR A 15 -5.08 -2.40 2.41
N SER A 16 -4.06 -3.23 2.16
CA SER A 16 -3.34 -3.30 0.89
C SER A 16 -2.87 -1.94 0.36
N HIS A 17 -2.23 -1.14 1.24
CA HIS A 17 -1.73 0.21 0.94
C HIS A 17 -2.79 1.21 0.48
N GLY A 18 -4.04 1.02 0.86
CA GLY A 18 -5.16 1.88 0.45
C GLY A 18 -5.94 1.36 -0.75
N ALA A 19 -5.58 0.20 -1.29
CA ALA A 19 -6.30 -0.40 -2.41
C ALA A 19 -7.67 -0.93 -2.03
N LEU A 20 -7.86 -1.31 -0.76
CA LEU A 20 -9.12 -1.84 -0.28
C LEU A 20 -9.59 -1.10 0.98
N ILE A 21 -10.88 -0.81 1.01
CA ILE A 21 -11.61 -0.37 2.21
C ILE A 21 -12.67 -1.42 2.49
N THR A 22 -12.77 -1.87 3.75
CA THR A 22 -13.84 -2.76 4.20
C THR A 22 -14.61 -2.12 5.34
N GLY A 23 -15.91 -2.38 5.42
CA GLY A 23 -16.77 -1.98 6.53
C GLY A 23 -16.50 -2.79 7.80
N ALA A 24 -17.26 -2.48 8.86
CA ALA A 24 -17.22 -3.21 10.14
C ALA A 24 -17.64 -4.68 9.99
N ASP A 25 -18.50 -4.97 9.03
CA ASP A 25 -18.95 -6.32 8.64
C ASP A 25 -17.89 -7.13 7.88
N GLY A 26 -16.78 -6.50 7.52
CA GLY A 26 -15.70 -7.11 6.75
C GLY A 26 -15.92 -7.12 5.23
N ASN A 27 -17.06 -6.63 4.76
CA ASN A 27 -17.34 -6.55 3.33
C ASN A 27 -16.59 -5.36 2.69
N PRO A 28 -16.14 -5.50 1.43
CA PRO A 28 -15.57 -4.40 0.69
C PRO A 28 -16.55 -3.24 0.52
N ASP A 29 -16.04 -2.02 0.61
CA ASP A 29 -16.81 -0.80 0.35
C ASP A 29 -17.09 -0.68 -1.16
N GLU A 30 -18.34 -0.78 -1.55
CA GLU A 30 -18.75 -0.79 -2.96
C GLU A 30 -18.42 0.51 -3.69
N GLU A 31 -18.64 1.66 -3.05
CA GLU A 31 -18.34 2.96 -3.67
C GLU A 31 -16.83 3.10 -3.94
N TRP A 32 -16.00 2.65 -2.98
CA TRP A 32 -14.56 2.63 -3.16
C TRP A 32 -14.14 1.72 -4.30
N LEU A 33 -14.70 0.51 -4.38
CA LEU A 33 -14.42 -0.43 -5.47
C LEU A 33 -14.81 0.13 -6.83
N ILE A 34 -15.99 0.72 -6.97
CA ILE A 34 -16.45 1.36 -8.22
C ILE A 34 -15.48 2.46 -8.65
N MET A 35 -15.01 3.29 -7.71
CA MET A 35 -14.03 4.35 -7.99
C MET A 35 -12.68 3.82 -8.51
N LEU A 36 -12.31 2.60 -8.15
CA LEU A 36 -11.03 1.99 -8.53
C LEU A 36 -11.12 1.04 -9.71
N GLN A 37 -12.31 0.57 -10.08
CA GLN A 37 -12.52 -0.53 -11.04
C GLN A 37 -11.79 -0.33 -12.37
N ALA A 38 -11.91 0.84 -12.98
CA ALA A 38 -11.23 1.13 -14.24
C ALA A 38 -9.70 1.10 -14.12
N GLN A 39 -9.18 1.61 -13.01
CA GLN A 39 -7.74 1.59 -12.74
C GLN A 39 -7.24 0.18 -12.44
N GLN A 40 -8.00 -0.59 -11.68
CA GLN A 40 -7.65 -1.98 -11.34
C GLN A 40 -7.45 -2.84 -12.58
N ALA A 41 -8.34 -2.75 -13.58
CA ALA A 41 -8.22 -3.50 -14.83
C ALA A 41 -6.91 -3.19 -15.57
N ILE A 42 -6.58 -1.90 -15.73
CA ILE A 42 -5.34 -1.45 -16.39
C ILE A 42 -4.10 -1.94 -15.62
N TRP A 43 -4.12 -1.80 -14.31
CA TRP A 43 -2.98 -2.17 -13.48
C TRP A 43 -2.81 -3.67 -13.30
N ALA A 44 -3.88 -4.49 -13.43
CA ALA A 44 -3.77 -5.94 -13.41
C ALA A 44 -2.85 -6.45 -14.52
N GLU A 45 -3.03 -5.99 -15.75
CA GLU A 45 -2.17 -6.35 -16.89
C GLU A 45 -0.71 -5.89 -16.67
N ARG A 46 -0.53 -4.67 -16.12
CA ARG A 46 0.81 -4.15 -15.82
C ARG A 46 1.51 -4.94 -14.70
N MET A 47 0.77 -5.38 -13.68
CA MET A 47 1.30 -6.23 -12.61
C MET A 47 1.74 -7.59 -13.15
N GLU A 48 0.96 -8.20 -14.03
CA GLU A 48 1.32 -9.46 -14.70
C GLU A 48 2.59 -9.31 -15.55
N TYR A 49 2.68 -8.22 -16.32
CA TYR A 49 3.89 -7.93 -17.11
C TYR A 49 5.11 -7.73 -16.21
N ALA A 50 4.97 -6.89 -15.16
CA ALA A 50 6.03 -6.64 -14.22
C ALA A 50 6.49 -7.91 -13.51
N LEU A 51 5.56 -8.77 -13.07
CA LEU A 51 5.86 -10.05 -12.45
C LEU A 51 6.72 -10.93 -13.37
N LYS A 52 6.34 -11.05 -14.66
CA LYS A 52 7.09 -11.84 -15.64
C LYS A 52 8.52 -11.30 -15.86
N VAL A 53 8.67 -9.99 -15.98
CA VAL A 53 10.01 -9.37 -16.15
C VAL A 53 10.87 -9.58 -14.91
N ILE A 54 10.31 -9.35 -13.72
CA ILE A 54 11.03 -9.52 -12.44
C ILE A 54 11.42 -10.99 -12.25
N ALA A 55 10.51 -11.93 -12.48
CA ALA A 55 10.79 -13.37 -12.34
C ALA A 55 11.96 -13.81 -13.24
N ARG A 56 11.95 -13.40 -14.50
CA ARG A 56 13.05 -13.69 -15.44
C ARG A 56 14.38 -13.04 -15.02
N THR A 57 14.32 -11.84 -14.44
CA THR A 57 15.51 -11.14 -13.96
C THR A 57 16.10 -11.84 -12.74
N ILE A 58 15.26 -12.30 -11.83
CA ILE A 58 15.65 -13.10 -10.65
C ILE A 58 16.32 -14.40 -11.10
N GLU A 59 15.69 -15.15 -11.99
CA GLU A 59 16.21 -16.41 -12.52
C GLU A 59 17.57 -16.23 -13.21
N ARG A 60 17.67 -15.23 -14.13
CA ARG A 60 18.91 -14.97 -14.88
C ARG A 60 20.11 -14.60 -14.00
N ASN A 61 19.87 -13.94 -12.87
CA ASN A 61 20.91 -13.51 -11.94
C ASN A 61 21.07 -14.45 -10.74
N GLU A 62 20.33 -15.55 -10.69
CA GLU A 62 20.35 -16.53 -9.58
C GLU A 62 20.14 -15.87 -8.21
N TRP A 63 19.29 -14.83 -8.14
CA TRP A 63 19.03 -14.10 -6.90
C TRP A 63 18.13 -14.86 -5.95
N ALA A 64 18.43 -14.78 -4.66
CA ALA A 64 17.61 -15.37 -3.59
C ALA A 64 16.33 -14.57 -3.30
N LEU A 65 15.57 -14.27 -4.35
CA LEU A 65 14.33 -13.50 -4.31
C LEU A 65 13.13 -14.34 -4.73
N ARG A 66 11.98 -14.00 -4.22
CA ARG A 66 10.68 -14.53 -4.66
C ARG A 66 9.71 -13.38 -4.92
N CYS A 67 8.96 -13.47 -6.01
CA CYS A 67 7.98 -12.46 -6.40
C CYS A 67 6.60 -13.08 -6.62
N ARG A 68 5.56 -12.30 -6.33
CA ARG A 68 4.18 -12.67 -6.60
C ARG A 68 3.27 -11.45 -6.64
N ILE A 69 2.14 -11.55 -7.31
CA ILE A 69 1.03 -10.62 -7.13
C ILE A 69 0.36 -10.93 -5.79
N ILE A 70 0.08 -9.89 -5.03
CA ILE A 70 -0.74 -9.98 -3.83
C ILE A 70 -2.17 -9.66 -4.23
N GLU A 71 -3.07 -10.54 -3.84
CA GLU A 71 -4.51 -10.35 -3.98
C GLU A 71 -5.14 -10.06 -2.62
N ASP A 72 -6.16 -9.23 -2.62
CA ASP A 72 -6.99 -8.94 -1.45
C ASP A 72 -8.46 -8.93 -1.91
N GLN A 73 -9.31 -9.75 -1.27
CA GLN A 73 -10.69 -9.97 -1.67
C GLN A 73 -10.87 -10.38 -3.15
N GLY A 74 -9.93 -11.17 -3.68
CA GLY A 74 -9.93 -11.61 -5.07
C GLY A 74 -9.45 -10.57 -6.10
N TRP A 75 -8.97 -9.41 -5.65
CA TRP A 75 -8.43 -8.36 -6.52
C TRP A 75 -6.91 -8.31 -6.46
N PRO A 76 -6.21 -8.24 -7.60
CA PRO A 76 -4.78 -7.99 -7.62
C PRO A 76 -4.50 -6.56 -7.17
N VAL A 77 -3.67 -6.41 -6.12
CA VAL A 77 -3.47 -5.10 -5.47
C VAL A 77 -2.05 -4.56 -5.59
N TYR A 78 -1.03 -5.41 -5.62
CA TYR A 78 0.37 -5.01 -5.87
C TYR A 78 1.28 -6.20 -6.12
N VAL A 79 2.47 -5.96 -6.67
CA VAL A 79 3.53 -6.98 -6.79
C VAL A 79 4.43 -6.93 -5.58
N SER A 80 4.59 -8.06 -4.90
CA SER A 80 5.50 -8.22 -3.76
C SER A 80 6.75 -8.97 -4.18
N VAL A 81 7.93 -8.45 -3.81
CA VAL A 81 9.22 -9.15 -3.93
C VAL A 81 9.85 -9.25 -2.55
N LYS A 82 10.35 -10.43 -2.21
CA LYS A 82 10.95 -10.70 -0.89
C LYS A 82 12.22 -11.52 -1.04
N GLY A 83 13.20 -11.26 -0.17
CA GLY A 83 14.41 -12.04 -0.07
C GLY A 83 15.61 -11.23 0.41
N ASP A 84 16.80 -11.58 -0.08
CA ASP A 84 18.04 -10.91 0.31
C ASP A 84 18.02 -9.41 -0.01
N GLU A 85 18.53 -8.58 0.91
CA GLU A 85 18.52 -7.12 0.77
C GLU A 85 19.43 -6.61 -0.35
N ARG A 86 20.57 -7.28 -0.62
CA ARG A 86 21.51 -6.89 -1.68
C ARG A 86 20.88 -7.18 -3.03
N ASP A 87 20.24 -8.35 -3.17
CA ASP A 87 19.54 -8.73 -4.39
C ASP A 87 18.35 -7.80 -4.65
N LEU A 88 17.61 -7.42 -3.61
CA LEU A 88 16.53 -6.42 -3.70
C LEU A 88 17.05 -5.04 -4.12
N ALA A 89 18.20 -4.61 -3.60
CA ALA A 89 18.84 -3.36 -4.00
C ALA A 89 19.27 -3.40 -5.48
N SER A 90 19.80 -4.53 -5.94
CA SER A 90 20.17 -4.74 -7.35
C SER A 90 18.95 -4.75 -8.27
N LEU A 91 17.86 -5.41 -7.86
CA LEU A 91 16.59 -5.43 -8.59
C LEU A 91 15.94 -4.05 -8.68
N ARG A 92 16.18 -3.17 -7.70
CA ARG A 92 15.49 -1.87 -7.60
C ARG A 92 15.64 -1.01 -8.86
N THR A 93 16.81 -1.00 -9.51
CA THR A 93 17.02 -0.22 -10.74
C THR A 93 16.11 -0.72 -11.86
N THR A 94 16.04 -2.03 -12.07
CA THR A 94 15.11 -2.63 -13.05
C THR A 94 13.66 -2.36 -12.69
N ALA A 95 13.30 -2.50 -11.40
CA ALA A 95 11.95 -2.25 -10.92
C ALA A 95 11.53 -0.79 -11.09
N LEU A 96 12.43 0.18 -10.85
CA LEU A 96 12.17 1.60 -11.07
C LEU A 96 11.90 1.90 -12.54
N ALA A 97 12.75 1.42 -13.47
CA ALA A 97 12.57 1.61 -14.89
C ALA A 97 11.26 0.99 -15.43
N LEU A 98 10.83 -0.13 -14.82
CA LEU A 98 9.65 -0.86 -15.24
C LEU A 98 8.34 -0.25 -14.68
N TRP A 99 8.38 0.34 -13.49
CA TRP A 99 7.19 0.58 -12.68
C TRP A 99 6.87 2.04 -12.40
N CYS A 100 7.86 2.91 -12.23
CA CYS A 100 7.67 4.28 -11.74
C CYS A 100 7.14 5.25 -12.81
N GLU A 101 5.97 4.94 -13.35
CA GLU A 101 5.22 5.80 -14.27
C GLU A 101 3.79 6.00 -13.76
N ASN A 102 3.15 7.08 -14.19
CA ASN A 102 1.71 7.33 -13.95
C ASN A 102 1.27 7.23 -12.48
N GLY A 103 2.11 7.68 -11.54
CA GLY A 103 1.81 7.69 -10.11
C GLY A 103 2.06 6.36 -9.39
N ALA A 104 2.60 5.36 -10.06
CA ALA A 104 3.05 4.12 -9.41
C ALA A 104 4.27 4.37 -8.52
N ARG A 105 4.42 3.57 -7.49
CA ARG A 105 5.48 3.73 -6.48
C ARG A 105 6.12 2.40 -6.14
N ILE A 106 7.38 2.45 -5.70
CA ILE A 106 8.05 1.32 -5.07
C ILE A 106 8.25 1.65 -3.59
N HIS A 107 7.75 0.77 -2.74
CA HIS A 107 7.99 0.80 -1.31
C HIS A 107 8.96 -0.34 -0.95
N SER A 108 10.06 0.00 -0.25
CA SER A 108 11.03 -1.00 0.21
C SER A 108 11.24 -0.86 1.72
N ASN A 109 11.30 -2.00 2.41
CA ASN A 109 11.58 -2.05 3.84
C ASN A 109 12.31 -3.37 4.15
N GLY A 110 13.64 -3.28 4.42
CA GLY A 110 14.49 -4.44 4.65
C GLY A 110 14.34 -5.48 3.52
N GLN A 111 13.98 -6.69 3.88
CA GLN A 111 13.82 -7.84 2.97
C GLN A 111 12.53 -7.82 2.14
N ASN A 112 11.85 -6.68 2.03
CA ASN A 112 10.59 -6.57 1.31
C ASN A 112 10.63 -5.39 0.34
N MET A 113 10.13 -5.62 -0.89
CA MET A 113 9.85 -4.59 -1.89
C MET A 113 8.42 -4.78 -2.40
N ALA A 114 7.66 -3.70 -2.50
CA ALA A 114 6.32 -3.69 -3.07
C ALA A 114 6.25 -2.70 -4.22
N LEU A 115 5.80 -3.17 -5.38
CA LEU A 115 5.49 -2.32 -6.53
C LEU A 115 4.00 -1.97 -6.43
N LEU A 116 3.73 -0.73 -6.03
CA LEU A 116 2.39 -0.23 -5.74
C LEU A 116 1.82 0.48 -6.96
N PRO A 117 0.67 0.04 -7.49
CA PRO A 117 -0.03 0.78 -8.53
C PRO A 117 -0.56 2.12 -8.01
N ALA A 118 -0.88 3.05 -8.90
CA ALA A 118 -1.31 4.40 -8.53
C ALA A 118 -2.58 4.40 -7.65
N PHE A 119 -3.46 3.41 -7.82
CA PHE A 119 -4.68 3.31 -7.02
C PHE A 119 -4.43 2.84 -5.56
N ALA A 120 -3.31 2.17 -5.28
CA ALA A 120 -2.94 1.76 -3.93
C ALA A 120 -2.38 2.96 -3.15
N ASP A 121 -3.25 3.82 -2.65
CA ASP A 121 -2.92 5.09 -2.01
C ASP A 121 -3.62 5.27 -0.66
N LYS A 122 -2.85 5.20 0.43
CA LYS A 122 -3.36 5.37 1.80
C LYS A 122 -3.98 6.74 2.02
N GLU A 123 -3.37 7.80 1.47
CA GLU A 123 -3.89 9.16 1.61
C GLU A 123 -5.27 9.29 0.96
N ARG A 124 -5.40 8.78 -0.27
CA ARG A 124 -6.68 8.80 -1.00
C ARG A 124 -7.77 8.04 -0.25
N ALA A 125 -7.44 6.85 0.29
CA ALA A 125 -8.37 6.03 1.04
C ALA A 125 -8.82 6.72 2.36
N VAL A 126 -7.87 7.30 3.11
CA VAL A 126 -8.15 8.05 4.34
C VAL A 126 -9.01 9.29 4.03
N ARG A 127 -8.66 10.05 3.00
CA ARG A 127 -9.42 11.24 2.56
C ARG A 127 -10.85 10.90 2.18
N PHE A 128 -11.06 9.75 1.51
CA PHE A 128 -12.39 9.25 1.17
C PHE A 128 -13.23 8.98 2.42
N LEU A 129 -12.68 8.24 3.39
CA LEU A 129 -13.40 7.96 4.64
C LEU A 129 -13.64 9.21 5.50
N MET A 130 -12.67 10.11 5.58
CA MET A 130 -12.84 11.38 6.30
C MET A 130 -13.98 12.22 5.72
N ARG A 131 -14.11 12.28 4.39
CA ARG A 131 -15.21 12.95 3.72
C ARG A 131 -16.54 12.30 4.09
N ARG A 132 -16.65 10.99 3.94
CA ARG A 132 -17.86 10.23 4.27
C ARG A 132 -18.33 10.46 5.71
N ILE A 133 -17.38 10.51 6.66
CA ILE A 133 -17.71 10.79 8.06
C ILE A 133 -18.23 12.21 8.24
N ARG A 134 -17.61 13.20 7.62
CA ARG A 134 -18.07 14.59 7.67
C ARG A 134 -19.44 14.78 7.03
N ASP A 135 -19.72 14.06 5.96
CA ASP A 135 -21.01 14.11 5.24
C ASP A 135 -22.19 13.64 6.12
N THR A 136 -21.92 12.94 7.23
CA THR A 136 -22.95 12.61 8.27
C THR A 136 -23.28 13.78 9.16
N GLY A 137 -22.66 14.94 9.00
CA GLY A 137 -22.84 16.13 9.86
C GLY A 137 -22.03 16.08 11.16
N ILE A 138 -21.15 15.08 11.32
CA ILE A 138 -20.25 14.97 12.47
C ILE A 138 -18.96 15.71 12.14
N GLU A 139 -18.48 16.55 13.06
CA GLU A 139 -17.15 17.18 13.01
C GLU A 139 -16.18 16.39 13.91
N PRO A 140 -15.55 15.31 13.41
CA PRO A 140 -14.72 14.45 14.24
C PRO A 140 -13.30 15.03 14.40
N LEU A 141 -12.67 14.69 15.53
CA LEU A 141 -11.25 14.88 15.72
C LEU A 141 -10.50 13.66 15.15
N PHE A 142 -9.67 13.89 14.13
CA PHE A 142 -8.85 12.83 13.54
C PHE A 142 -7.46 12.80 14.17
N LEU A 143 -7.11 11.66 14.77
CA LEU A 143 -5.76 11.35 15.23
C LEU A 143 -5.17 10.27 14.32
N GLY A 144 -4.01 10.55 13.73
CA GLY A 144 -3.29 9.59 12.89
C GLY A 144 -2.12 8.96 13.65
N LEU A 145 -1.96 7.65 13.52
CA LEU A 145 -0.75 6.93 13.96
C LEU A 145 -0.04 6.37 12.74
N GLY A 146 1.29 6.57 12.66
CA GLY A 146 2.10 6.04 11.58
C GLY A 146 3.58 5.96 11.96
N ASP A 147 4.27 4.98 11.40
CA ASP A 147 5.69 4.71 11.69
C ASP A 147 6.60 4.89 10.47
N SER A 148 6.03 4.81 9.28
CA SER A 148 6.75 4.86 8.00
C SER A 148 6.62 6.22 7.31
N VAL A 149 7.66 6.65 6.62
CA VAL A 149 7.64 7.85 5.78
C VAL A 149 6.48 7.79 4.75
N THR A 150 6.08 6.60 4.33
CA THR A 150 4.92 6.41 3.44
C THR A 150 3.57 6.71 4.11
N ASP A 151 3.53 6.89 5.43
CA ASP A 151 2.33 7.27 6.17
C ASP A 151 2.16 8.80 6.27
N MET A 152 3.23 9.55 6.04
CA MET A 152 3.23 11.02 6.11
C MET A 152 2.09 11.68 5.30
N PRO A 153 1.77 11.23 4.08
CA PRO A 153 0.69 11.85 3.31
C PRO A 153 -0.66 11.82 4.03
N PHE A 154 -1.07 10.67 4.58
CA PHE A 154 -2.34 10.60 5.32
C PHE A 154 -2.27 11.24 6.71
N LEU A 155 -1.11 11.18 7.39
CA LEU A 155 -0.94 11.84 8.68
C LEU A 155 -1.14 13.35 8.60
N ARG A 156 -0.75 13.98 7.49
CA ARG A 156 -1.00 15.41 7.22
C ARG A 156 -2.48 15.79 7.09
N LEU A 157 -3.36 14.81 6.89
CA LEU A 157 -4.81 15.01 6.86
C LEU A 157 -5.42 15.06 8.27
N CYS A 158 -4.72 14.52 9.25
CA CYS A 158 -5.19 14.41 10.62
C CYS A 158 -4.95 15.70 11.40
N HIS A 159 -5.77 15.95 12.41
CA HIS A 159 -5.59 17.09 13.31
C HIS A 159 -4.33 16.90 14.18
N TYR A 160 -4.04 15.65 14.55
CA TYR A 160 -2.85 15.27 15.29
C TYR A 160 -2.21 14.05 14.65
N ALA A 161 -0.87 14.06 14.56
CA ALA A 161 -0.07 12.94 14.11
C ALA A 161 0.77 12.40 15.29
N ILE A 162 0.69 11.10 15.51
CA ILE A 162 1.45 10.40 16.54
C ILE A 162 2.41 9.43 15.85
N THR A 163 3.69 9.54 16.17
CA THR A 163 4.72 8.67 15.59
C THR A 163 5.48 7.96 16.71
N PRO A 164 5.64 6.63 16.61
CA PRO A 164 6.43 5.88 17.61
C PRO A 164 7.88 6.33 17.62
N ARG A 165 8.48 6.37 18.82
CA ARG A 165 9.91 6.63 18.97
C ARG A 165 10.72 5.54 18.23
N GLY A 166 11.75 5.95 17.48
CA GLY A 166 12.57 5.03 16.70
C GLY A 166 11.93 4.59 15.36
N SER A 167 10.77 5.14 15.00
CA SER A 167 10.17 4.92 13.68
C SER A 167 10.94 5.63 12.56
N GLN A 168 10.68 5.28 11.30
CA GLN A 168 11.28 5.99 10.15
C GLN A 168 10.95 7.48 10.15
N ILE A 169 9.72 7.85 10.52
CA ILE A 169 9.29 9.25 10.63
C ILE A 169 10.10 9.95 11.74
N HIS A 170 10.19 9.32 12.91
CA HIS A 170 10.94 9.89 14.03
C HIS A 170 12.42 10.11 13.67
N ALA A 171 13.05 9.16 12.98
CA ALA A 171 14.43 9.27 12.53
C ALA A 171 14.64 10.38 11.48
N SER A 172 13.61 10.77 10.74
CA SER A 172 13.69 11.86 9.76
C SER A 172 13.62 13.26 10.38
N TRP A 173 13.29 13.36 11.69
CA TRP A 173 13.22 14.62 12.44
C TRP A 173 14.48 14.93 13.28
N THR A 174 15.34 13.93 13.44
CA THR A 174 16.63 14.03 14.13
C THR A 174 17.78 14.15 13.15
#